data_da8a9963a6a5a214db05af1d4fc664ce
#
_entry.id   da8a9963a6a5a214db05af1d4fc664ce
#
_cell.length_a   1.000
_cell.length_b   1.000
_cell.length_c   1.000
_cell.angle_alpha   90.00
_cell.angle_beta   90.00
_cell.angle_gamma   90.00
#
_symmetry.space_group_name_H-M   'P 1'
#
loop_
_entity.id
_entity.type
_entity.pdbx_description
1 polymer ?
#
loop_
_entity_poly.entity_id
_entity_poly.type
_entity_poly.pdbx_seq_one_letter_code
_entity_poly.pdbx_strand_id
1 'polypeptide(L)'
;DDIGNTELPVDTLRTLNIDGNINVGQLTYSGLNLQNLSLAINAGEGQLALAPITADLYQGSYAGDIRLSVDNDIPVASVDTSLTAINLAPLLQDFMDATYVSGTGNISLSLTGLGSDTATIKRNLNGNGSLELQEGVLQGVDVGSVLEQVERMIREQRPGTIARGQETPFETFSANINVENGIVSTNDLLIESSGFDVSGSGTLVNLTNDSMA
;
A
#
# COMPACT_ATOMS: atom_id res chain seq x y z
N ASP A 1 11.86 10.83 -7.11
CA ASP A 1 11.84 10.80 -8.58
C ASP A 1 10.37 10.81 -9.01
N ASP A 2 9.98 11.92 -9.65
CA ASP A 2 8.68 12.07 -10.29
C ASP A 2 8.56 10.98 -11.36
N ILE A 3 7.78 9.93 -11.09
CA ILE A 3 7.36 8.99 -12.13
C ILE A 3 6.34 9.74 -12.97
N GLY A 4 6.85 10.71 -13.74
CA GLY A 4 6.07 11.48 -14.69
C GLY A 4 5.30 10.56 -15.62
N ASN A 5 4.36 11.10 -16.35
CA ASN A 5 3.56 10.33 -17.30
C ASN A 5 4.46 9.58 -18.27
N THR A 6 4.72 8.28 -18.01
CA THR A 6 5.59 7.43 -18.81
C THR A 6 4.71 6.56 -19.71
N GLU A 7 4.93 6.65 -21.01
CA GLU A 7 4.27 5.77 -21.98
C GLU A 7 4.80 4.34 -21.83
N LEU A 8 3.89 3.37 -21.92
CA LEU A 8 4.26 1.97 -21.91
C LEU A 8 4.92 1.59 -23.26
N PRO A 9 6.02 0.82 -23.26
CA PRO A 9 6.73 0.42 -24.48
C PRO A 9 5.99 -0.72 -25.21
N VAL A 10 4.78 -0.47 -25.69
CA VAL A 10 3.87 -1.46 -26.29
C VAL A 10 4.51 -2.23 -27.44
N ASP A 11 5.19 -1.52 -28.37
CA ASP A 11 5.83 -2.15 -29.53
C ASP A 11 6.98 -3.07 -29.10
N THR A 12 7.73 -2.68 -28.07
CA THR A 12 8.80 -3.52 -27.52
C THR A 12 8.19 -4.79 -26.89
N LEU A 13 7.11 -4.68 -26.15
CA LEU A 13 6.44 -5.82 -25.51
C LEU A 13 5.91 -6.84 -26.53
N ARG A 14 5.43 -6.38 -27.69
CA ARG A 14 4.96 -7.27 -28.76
C ARG A 14 6.07 -8.09 -29.40
N THR A 15 7.30 -7.61 -29.37
CA THR A 15 8.47 -8.29 -29.94
C THR A 15 9.34 -9.00 -28.93
N LEU A 16 9.09 -8.77 -27.64
CA LEU A 16 9.86 -9.37 -26.57
C LEU A 16 9.57 -10.88 -26.49
N ASN A 17 10.63 -11.68 -26.32
CA ASN A 17 10.52 -13.11 -26.05
C ASN A 17 11.58 -13.47 -25.01
N ILE A 18 11.17 -13.58 -23.75
CA ILE A 18 12.05 -13.87 -22.62
C ILE A 18 11.38 -14.92 -21.75
N ASP A 19 12.16 -15.92 -21.34
CA ASP A 19 11.80 -16.87 -20.30
C ASP A 19 13.02 -17.06 -19.40
N GLY A 20 12.86 -16.86 -18.09
CA GLY A 20 13.99 -16.94 -17.18
C GLY A 20 13.64 -16.69 -15.71
N ASN A 21 14.66 -16.91 -14.89
CA ASN A 21 14.58 -16.65 -13.45
C ASN A 21 15.76 -15.79 -13.01
N ILE A 22 15.50 -14.83 -12.13
CA ILE A 22 16.49 -13.97 -11.51
C ILE A 22 16.47 -14.26 -10.01
N ASN A 23 17.65 -14.51 -9.43
CA ASN A 23 17.82 -14.66 -7.99
C ASN A 23 18.89 -13.67 -7.52
N VAL A 24 18.56 -12.87 -6.51
CA VAL A 24 19.44 -11.86 -5.95
C VAL A 24 19.47 -12.04 -4.42
N GLY A 25 20.66 -12.26 -3.86
CA GLY A 25 20.80 -12.48 -2.42
C GLY A 25 20.44 -11.24 -1.58
N GLN A 26 20.82 -10.06 -2.07
CA GLN A 26 20.49 -8.79 -1.42
C GLN A 26 20.36 -7.69 -2.46
N LEU A 27 19.30 -6.90 -2.37
CA LEU A 27 19.01 -5.77 -3.24
C LEU A 27 18.50 -4.59 -2.40
N THR A 28 19.08 -3.41 -2.62
CA THR A 28 18.50 -2.16 -2.12
C THR A 28 17.92 -1.40 -3.31
N TYR A 29 16.64 -1.10 -3.26
CA TYR A 29 15.92 -0.38 -4.31
C TYR A 29 14.98 0.65 -3.70
N SER A 30 15.09 1.90 -4.11
CA SER A 30 14.30 3.04 -3.57
C SER A 30 14.27 3.11 -2.04
N GLY A 31 15.40 2.83 -1.38
CA GLY A 31 15.52 2.77 0.08
C GLY A 31 15.14 1.41 0.69
N LEU A 32 14.33 0.60 0.01
CA LEU A 32 13.88 -0.71 0.50
C LEU A 32 15.01 -1.75 0.45
N ASN A 33 15.17 -2.50 1.53
CA ASN A 33 16.15 -3.58 1.66
C ASN A 33 15.47 -4.94 1.49
N LEU A 34 15.74 -5.60 0.36
CA LEU A 34 15.22 -6.91 -0.01
C LEU A 34 16.31 -7.96 0.14
N GLN A 35 15.96 -9.12 0.67
CA GLN A 35 16.83 -10.29 0.76
C GLN A 35 16.18 -11.47 0.03
N ASN A 36 17.01 -12.39 -0.46
CA ASN A 36 16.56 -13.60 -1.14
C ASN A 36 15.52 -13.36 -2.24
N LEU A 37 15.66 -12.24 -2.99
CA LEU A 37 14.76 -11.93 -4.10
C LEU A 37 14.83 -13.03 -5.15
N SER A 38 13.68 -13.60 -5.47
CA SER A 38 13.49 -14.53 -6.58
C SER A 38 12.37 -13.99 -7.48
N LEU A 39 12.63 -14.00 -8.78
CA LEU A 39 11.72 -13.46 -9.78
C LEU A 39 11.73 -14.35 -11.02
N ALA A 40 10.58 -14.89 -11.40
CA ALA A 40 10.39 -15.51 -12.69
C ALA A 40 9.87 -14.48 -13.72
N ILE A 41 10.46 -14.47 -14.90
CA ILE A 41 10.09 -13.59 -16.01
C ILE A 41 9.62 -14.45 -17.15
N ASN A 42 8.43 -14.16 -17.67
CA ASN A 42 7.94 -14.69 -18.94
C ASN A 42 7.39 -13.54 -19.76
N ALA A 43 7.93 -13.37 -20.96
CA ALA A 43 7.46 -12.34 -21.89
C ALA A 43 7.37 -12.93 -23.30
N GLY A 44 6.25 -12.72 -23.95
CA GLY A 44 5.99 -13.17 -25.31
C GLY A 44 4.61 -12.76 -25.80
N GLU A 45 4.46 -12.60 -27.11
CA GLU A 45 3.17 -12.33 -27.74
C GLU A 45 2.41 -11.11 -27.16
N GLY A 46 3.14 -10.05 -26.78
CA GLY A 46 2.56 -8.85 -26.18
C GLY A 46 2.18 -8.99 -24.68
N GLN A 47 2.61 -10.05 -24.05
CA GLN A 47 2.42 -10.27 -22.61
C GLN A 47 3.76 -10.25 -21.88
N LEU A 48 3.78 -9.66 -20.69
CA LEU A 48 4.87 -9.73 -19.73
C LEU A 48 4.31 -10.19 -18.40
N ALA A 49 4.86 -11.24 -17.86
CA ALA A 49 4.59 -11.72 -16.52
C ALA A 49 5.88 -11.75 -15.70
N LEU A 50 5.88 -11.06 -14.58
CA LEU A 50 6.86 -11.18 -13.51
C LEU A 50 6.15 -11.95 -12.39
N ALA A 51 6.22 -13.28 -12.42
CA ALA A 51 5.40 -14.14 -11.57
C ALA A 51 5.99 -15.56 -11.46
N PRO A 52 6.25 -16.06 -10.22
CA PRO A 52 6.12 -15.36 -8.97
C PRO A 52 7.30 -14.41 -8.68
N ILE A 53 7.05 -13.39 -7.87
CA ILE A 53 8.08 -12.58 -7.22
C ILE A 53 8.05 -12.91 -5.74
N THR A 54 9.17 -13.25 -5.13
CA THR A 54 9.28 -13.48 -3.69
C THR A 54 10.52 -12.81 -3.13
N ALA A 55 10.44 -12.30 -1.90
CA ALA A 55 11.57 -11.73 -1.17
C ALA A 55 11.34 -11.77 0.34
N ASP A 56 12.41 -11.69 1.12
CA ASP A 56 12.35 -11.43 2.55
C ASP A 56 12.64 -9.95 2.79
N LEU A 57 11.85 -9.29 3.63
CA LEU A 57 12.06 -7.89 4.00
C LEU A 57 11.43 -7.59 5.36
N TYR A 58 12.07 -6.72 6.14
CA TYR A 58 11.56 -6.20 7.43
C TYR A 58 10.98 -7.28 8.37
N GLN A 59 11.71 -8.40 8.53
CA GLN A 59 11.36 -9.56 9.35
C GLN A 59 10.19 -10.41 8.85
N GLY A 60 9.59 -10.05 7.74
CA GLY A 60 8.51 -10.79 7.07
C GLY A 60 8.87 -11.18 5.66
N SER A 61 7.86 -11.48 4.86
CA SER A 61 8.01 -11.92 3.47
C SER A 61 7.09 -11.16 2.52
N TYR A 62 7.56 -11.04 1.29
CA TYR A 62 6.83 -10.53 0.14
C TYR A 62 6.56 -11.66 -0.84
N ALA A 63 5.34 -11.71 -1.37
CA ALA A 63 4.98 -12.50 -2.53
C ALA A 63 4.14 -11.64 -3.46
N GLY A 64 4.36 -11.75 -4.78
CA GLY A 64 3.56 -10.98 -5.73
C GLY A 64 3.71 -11.43 -7.17
N ASP A 65 2.79 -10.94 -7.98
CA ASP A 65 2.72 -11.12 -9.42
C ASP A 65 2.48 -9.76 -10.08
N ILE A 66 3.23 -9.45 -11.12
CA ILE A 66 3.01 -8.27 -11.96
C ILE A 66 2.80 -8.76 -13.39
N ARG A 67 1.72 -8.35 -14.01
CA ARG A 67 1.41 -8.70 -15.40
C ARG A 67 1.08 -7.46 -16.20
N LEU A 68 1.52 -7.45 -17.45
CA LEU A 68 1.19 -6.45 -18.45
C LEU A 68 0.82 -7.17 -19.75
N SER A 69 -0.36 -6.86 -20.27
CA SER A 69 -0.86 -7.42 -21.55
C SER A 69 -1.17 -6.29 -22.53
N VAL A 70 -0.77 -6.47 -23.77
CA VAL A 70 -1.05 -5.55 -24.89
C VAL A 70 -1.74 -6.28 -26.04
N ASP A 71 -2.55 -7.30 -25.73
CA ASP A 71 -3.27 -8.11 -26.73
C ASP A 71 -4.25 -7.30 -27.56
N ASN A 72 -4.83 -6.27 -26.94
CA ASN A 72 -5.67 -5.27 -27.61
C ASN A 72 -4.92 -3.93 -27.66
N ASP A 73 -5.48 -2.95 -28.37
CA ASP A 73 -4.85 -1.62 -28.50
C ASP A 73 -4.69 -0.85 -27.18
N ILE A 74 -5.35 -1.31 -26.12
CA ILE A 74 -5.27 -0.71 -24.78
C ILE A 74 -4.54 -1.68 -23.85
N PRO A 75 -3.35 -1.30 -23.35
CA PRO A 75 -2.62 -2.10 -22.37
C PRO A 75 -3.39 -2.29 -21.06
N VAL A 76 -3.28 -3.49 -20.48
CA VAL A 76 -3.82 -3.86 -19.19
C VAL A 76 -2.67 -4.24 -18.27
N ALA A 77 -2.54 -3.54 -17.14
CA ALA A 77 -1.57 -3.85 -16.09
C ALA A 77 -2.32 -4.43 -14.88
N SER A 78 -1.79 -5.50 -14.29
CA SER A 78 -2.28 -6.05 -13.03
C SER A 78 -1.14 -6.30 -12.05
N VAL A 79 -1.43 -6.10 -10.78
CA VAL A 79 -0.51 -6.33 -9.67
C VAL A 79 -1.28 -7.05 -8.56
N ASP A 80 -0.80 -8.23 -8.20
CA ASP A 80 -1.24 -8.95 -7.01
C ASP A 80 -0.05 -9.02 -6.05
N THR A 81 -0.21 -8.57 -4.81
CA THR A 81 0.88 -8.50 -3.86
C THR A 81 0.43 -8.83 -2.45
N SER A 82 1.31 -9.44 -1.68
CA SER A 82 1.12 -9.81 -0.28
C SER A 82 2.40 -9.59 0.50
N LEU A 83 2.29 -8.88 1.61
CA LEU A 83 3.29 -8.75 2.65
C LEU A 83 2.79 -9.52 3.88
N THR A 84 3.59 -10.43 4.40
CA THR A 84 3.21 -11.28 5.54
C THR A 84 4.18 -11.08 6.70
N ALA A 85 3.64 -10.86 7.90
CA ALA A 85 4.39 -10.65 9.14
C ALA A 85 5.43 -9.52 9.04
N ILE A 86 5.14 -8.45 8.32
CA ILE A 86 6.03 -7.32 8.11
C ILE A 86 6.09 -6.42 9.34
N ASN A 87 7.30 -6.04 9.76
CA ASN A 87 7.49 -4.93 10.69
C ASN A 87 7.31 -3.61 9.93
N LEU A 88 6.20 -2.91 10.20
CA LEU A 88 5.79 -1.76 9.41
C LEU A 88 6.65 -0.50 9.64
N ALA A 89 7.13 -0.28 10.86
CA ALA A 89 7.89 0.94 11.17
C ALA A 89 9.16 1.12 10.31
N PRO A 90 10.07 0.14 10.20
CA PRO A 90 11.24 0.28 9.35
C PRO A 90 10.88 0.30 7.85
N LEU A 91 9.81 -0.39 7.43
CA LEU A 91 9.32 -0.30 6.04
C LEU A 91 8.89 1.13 5.69
N LEU A 92 8.09 1.78 6.53
CA LEU A 92 7.64 3.16 6.30
C LEU A 92 8.79 4.16 6.39
N GLN A 93 9.74 3.95 7.31
CA GLN A 93 10.93 4.80 7.41
C GLN A 93 11.76 4.77 6.13
N ASP A 94 11.99 3.58 5.57
CA ASP A 94 12.80 3.44 4.37
C ASP A 94 12.05 3.87 3.09
N PHE A 95 10.72 3.71 3.05
CA PHE A 95 9.91 4.00 1.87
C PHE A 95 9.42 5.44 1.79
N MET A 96 9.08 6.06 2.93
CA MET A 96 8.41 7.37 3.00
C MET A 96 9.12 8.38 3.89
N ASP A 97 10.25 8.01 4.52
CA ASP A 97 10.93 8.81 5.56
C ASP A 97 9.99 9.24 6.70
N ALA A 98 9.07 8.35 7.08
CA ALA A 98 8.04 8.63 8.06
C ALA A 98 7.69 7.39 8.90
N THR A 99 7.31 7.61 10.15
CA THR A 99 6.91 6.55 11.10
C THR A 99 5.57 6.90 11.76
N TYR A 100 4.52 7.09 10.97
CA TYR A 100 3.20 7.44 11.50
C TYR A 100 2.52 6.27 12.20
N VAL A 101 2.85 5.04 11.84
CA VAL A 101 2.30 3.83 12.43
C VAL A 101 3.38 2.75 12.53
N SER A 102 3.38 2.03 13.63
CA SER A 102 4.19 0.82 13.84
C SER A 102 3.29 -0.38 14.07
N GLY A 103 3.89 -1.56 14.12
CA GLY A 103 3.20 -2.84 14.33
C GLY A 103 3.73 -3.89 13.38
N THR A 104 3.32 -5.13 13.62
CA THR A 104 3.62 -6.26 12.74
C THR A 104 2.33 -6.74 12.10
N GLY A 105 2.34 -7.03 10.80
CA GLY A 105 1.09 -7.51 10.19
C GLY A 105 1.18 -7.89 8.74
N ASN A 106 0.01 -8.00 8.15
CA ASN A 106 -0.20 -8.49 6.81
C ASN A 106 -0.84 -7.38 5.96
N ILE A 107 -0.38 -7.27 4.72
CA ILE A 107 -0.96 -6.36 3.73
C ILE A 107 -1.18 -7.16 2.46
N SER A 108 -2.36 -7.07 1.88
CA SER A 108 -2.62 -7.64 0.56
C SER A 108 -3.20 -6.59 -0.37
N LEU A 109 -2.90 -6.70 -1.66
CA LEU A 109 -3.38 -5.77 -2.66
C LEU A 109 -3.50 -6.48 -4.01
N SER A 110 -4.67 -6.36 -4.66
CA SER A 110 -4.94 -6.86 -6.01
C SER A 110 -5.50 -5.71 -6.83
N LEU A 111 -4.76 -5.26 -7.82
CA LEU A 111 -5.07 -4.09 -8.62
C LEU A 111 -5.00 -4.40 -10.10
N THR A 112 -5.90 -3.80 -10.89
CA THR A 112 -5.89 -3.82 -12.35
C THR A 112 -6.16 -2.42 -12.89
N GLY A 113 -5.35 -1.99 -13.84
CA GLY A 113 -5.51 -0.71 -14.51
C GLY A 113 -5.35 -0.83 -16.02
N LEU A 114 -6.07 0.02 -16.75
CA LEU A 114 -6.04 0.08 -18.22
C LEU A 114 -5.48 1.43 -18.66
N GLY A 115 -4.56 1.43 -19.61
CA GLY A 115 -4.04 2.67 -20.18
C GLY A 115 -2.71 2.48 -20.89
N SER A 116 -2.40 3.40 -21.81
CA SER A 116 -1.16 3.45 -22.57
C SER A 116 -0.01 4.13 -21.81
N ASP A 117 -0.32 4.77 -20.70
CA ASP A 117 0.61 5.54 -19.88
C ASP A 117 0.27 5.42 -18.39
N THR A 118 1.23 5.76 -17.53
CA THR A 118 1.09 5.62 -16.07
C THR A 118 -0.04 6.47 -15.49
N ALA A 119 -0.26 7.68 -16.01
CA ALA A 119 -1.34 8.56 -15.52
C ALA A 119 -2.72 8.00 -15.87
N THR A 120 -2.87 7.45 -17.08
CA THR A 120 -4.12 6.81 -17.50
C THR A 120 -4.39 5.52 -16.73
N ILE A 121 -3.35 4.71 -16.46
CA ILE A 121 -3.47 3.52 -15.61
C ILE A 121 -3.92 3.91 -14.20
N LYS A 122 -3.32 4.94 -13.58
CA LYS A 122 -3.72 5.43 -12.25
C LYS A 122 -5.19 5.84 -12.20
N ARG A 123 -5.69 6.56 -13.23
CA ARG A 123 -7.10 6.99 -13.32
C ARG A 123 -8.09 5.83 -13.52
N ASN A 124 -7.64 4.74 -14.13
CA ASN A 124 -8.44 3.55 -14.40
C ASN A 124 -8.09 2.39 -13.47
N LEU A 125 -7.41 2.66 -12.35
CA LEU A 125 -7.00 1.66 -11.39
C LEU A 125 -8.21 1.21 -10.58
N ASN A 126 -8.45 -0.10 -10.56
CA ASN A 126 -9.51 -0.73 -9.80
C ASN A 126 -8.96 -1.96 -9.06
N GLY A 127 -9.56 -2.28 -7.94
CA GLY A 127 -9.18 -3.46 -7.18
C GLY A 127 -9.53 -3.36 -5.72
N ASN A 128 -8.91 -4.22 -4.94
CA ASN A 128 -9.13 -4.33 -3.51
C ASN A 128 -7.85 -4.74 -2.77
N GLY A 129 -7.87 -4.55 -1.48
CA GLY A 129 -6.79 -4.95 -0.59
C GLY A 129 -7.26 -5.12 0.84
N SER A 130 -6.34 -5.53 1.70
CA SER A 130 -6.55 -5.60 3.14
C SER A 130 -5.29 -5.21 3.88
N LEU A 131 -5.47 -4.66 5.05
CA LEU A 131 -4.43 -4.33 6.01
C LEU A 131 -4.85 -4.90 7.36
N GLU A 132 -3.95 -5.62 8.01
CA GLU A 132 -4.11 -6.10 9.39
C GLU A 132 -2.77 -5.94 10.11
N LEU A 133 -2.74 -5.10 11.14
CA LEU A 133 -1.58 -4.88 11.99
C LEU A 133 -1.92 -5.28 13.42
N GLN A 134 -0.94 -5.75 14.14
CA GLN A 134 -1.02 -6.16 15.54
C GLN A 134 0.08 -5.50 16.36
N GLU A 135 -0.22 -5.23 17.64
CA GLU A 135 0.72 -4.74 18.64
C GLU A 135 1.49 -3.51 18.18
N GLY A 136 0.79 -2.47 17.77
CA GLY A 136 1.39 -1.29 17.18
C GLY A 136 1.08 0.01 17.92
N VAL A 137 1.59 1.09 17.35
CA VAL A 137 1.41 2.45 17.86
C VAL A 137 1.11 3.40 16.70
N LEU A 138 0.06 4.22 16.83
CA LEU A 138 -0.17 5.39 15.99
C LEU A 138 0.55 6.58 16.59
N GLN A 139 1.42 7.24 15.82
CA GLN A 139 2.16 8.41 16.27
C GLN A 139 1.46 9.71 15.89
N GLY A 140 1.57 10.71 16.74
CA GLY A 140 1.03 12.05 16.50
C GLY A 140 -0.45 12.24 16.84
N VAL A 141 -1.13 11.20 17.29
CA VAL A 141 -2.54 11.23 17.72
C VAL A 141 -2.66 10.50 19.06
N ASP A 142 -3.25 11.15 20.05
CA ASP A 142 -3.68 10.53 21.31
C ASP A 142 -5.21 10.42 21.30
N VAL A 143 -5.69 9.30 20.80
CA VAL A 143 -7.13 9.03 20.70
C VAL A 143 -7.78 8.96 22.09
N GLY A 144 -7.11 8.40 23.10
CA GLY A 144 -7.61 8.34 24.47
C GLY A 144 -7.87 9.74 25.05
N SER A 145 -6.88 10.63 24.94
CA SER A 145 -7.02 12.03 25.36
C SER A 145 -8.10 12.79 24.59
N VAL A 146 -8.27 12.51 23.29
CA VAL A 146 -9.35 13.10 22.49
C VAL A 146 -10.71 12.66 23.01
N LEU A 147 -10.90 11.37 23.28
CA LEU A 147 -12.16 10.84 23.84
C LEU A 147 -12.47 11.42 25.21
N GLU A 148 -11.50 11.47 26.13
CA GLU A 148 -11.68 12.10 27.45
C GLU A 148 -12.03 13.59 27.35
N GLN A 149 -11.47 14.29 26.38
CA GLN A 149 -11.80 15.71 26.16
C GLN A 149 -13.20 15.88 25.60
N VAL A 150 -13.62 15.03 24.65
CA VAL A 150 -15.00 15.04 24.14
C VAL A 150 -15.99 14.76 25.26
N GLU A 151 -15.75 13.77 26.13
CA GLU A 151 -16.59 13.51 27.32
C GLU A 151 -16.65 14.72 28.26
N ARG A 152 -15.52 15.37 28.52
CA ARG A 152 -15.45 16.58 29.33
C ARG A 152 -16.23 17.75 28.73
N MET A 153 -16.07 17.97 27.38
CA MET A 153 -16.81 19.01 26.66
C MET A 153 -18.32 18.81 26.75
N ILE A 154 -18.78 17.56 26.60
CA ILE A 154 -20.22 17.21 26.73
C ILE A 154 -20.70 17.46 28.16
N ARG A 155 -19.90 17.08 29.16
CA ARG A 155 -20.26 17.22 30.57
C ARG A 155 -20.23 18.67 31.10
N GLU A 156 -19.22 19.44 30.63
CA GLU A 156 -18.95 20.81 31.13
C GLU A 156 -19.45 21.91 30.19
N GLN A 157 -19.91 21.59 29.00
CA GLN A 157 -20.37 22.51 27.95
C GLN A 157 -19.32 23.60 27.63
N ARG A 158 -18.02 23.24 27.66
CA ARG A 158 -16.90 24.14 27.37
C ARG A 158 -16.06 23.62 26.20
N PRO A 159 -15.59 24.50 25.29
CA PRO A 159 -14.66 24.10 24.25
C PRO A 159 -13.33 23.68 24.88
N GLY A 160 -12.81 22.53 24.44
CA GLY A 160 -11.49 22.02 24.85
C GLY A 160 -10.46 22.19 23.73
N THR A 161 -9.19 22.05 24.08
CA THR A 161 -8.07 22.02 23.13
C THR A 161 -7.57 20.59 22.96
N ILE A 162 -7.56 20.08 21.75
CA ILE A 162 -7.06 18.73 21.46
C ILE A 162 -5.53 18.75 21.59
N ALA A 163 -4.99 17.91 22.48
CA ALA A 163 -3.55 17.74 22.62
C ALA A 163 -2.99 17.03 21.38
N ARG A 164 -1.93 17.58 20.80
CA ARG A 164 -1.17 16.99 19.69
C ARG A 164 0.14 16.42 20.24
N GLY A 165 0.61 15.32 19.65
CA GLY A 165 1.97 14.83 19.85
C GLY A 165 2.13 13.68 20.83
N GLN A 166 1.05 12.96 21.16
CA GLN A 166 1.12 11.71 21.90
C GLN A 166 0.92 10.50 20.99
N GLU A 167 1.10 9.32 21.52
CA GLU A 167 1.02 8.04 20.84
C GLU A 167 -0.27 7.31 21.26
N THR A 168 -0.87 6.58 20.32
CA THR A 168 -1.98 5.69 20.61
C THR A 168 -1.55 4.26 20.38
N PRO A 169 -1.30 3.45 21.41
CA PRO A 169 -1.08 2.03 21.28
C PRO A 169 -2.38 1.34 20.84
N PHE A 170 -2.28 0.35 19.99
CA PHE A 170 -3.40 -0.49 19.57
C PHE A 170 -3.02 -1.98 19.63
N GLU A 171 -4.01 -2.83 19.84
CA GLU A 171 -3.89 -4.29 19.79
C GLU A 171 -4.08 -4.78 18.36
N THR A 172 -5.10 -4.23 17.68
CA THR A 172 -5.39 -4.51 16.27
C THR A 172 -5.69 -3.22 15.51
N PHE A 173 -5.16 -3.11 14.30
CA PHE A 173 -5.54 -2.10 13.32
C PHE A 173 -5.84 -2.81 12.00
N SER A 174 -7.06 -2.74 11.53
CA SER A 174 -7.50 -3.43 10.32
C SER A 174 -8.35 -2.55 9.40
N ALA A 175 -8.25 -2.80 8.10
CA ALA A 175 -9.09 -2.17 7.09
C ALA A 175 -9.14 -3.03 5.82
N ASN A 176 -10.30 -3.12 5.19
CA ASN A 176 -10.41 -3.50 3.79
C ASN A 176 -10.34 -2.24 2.91
N ILE A 177 -9.57 -2.35 1.85
CA ILE A 177 -9.30 -1.25 0.91
C ILE A 177 -10.07 -1.54 -0.37
N ASN A 178 -10.81 -0.56 -0.86
CA ASN A 178 -11.43 -0.58 -2.17
C ASN A 178 -10.80 0.50 -3.05
N VAL A 179 -10.47 0.15 -4.28
CA VAL A 179 -9.92 1.07 -5.28
C VAL A 179 -10.86 1.12 -6.47
N GLU A 180 -11.41 2.29 -6.73
CA GLU A 180 -12.29 2.53 -7.87
C GLU A 180 -11.84 3.77 -8.64
N ASN A 181 -11.46 3.58 -9.92
CA ASN A 181 -11.00 4.66 -10.79
C ASN A 181 -9.90 5.53 -10.13
N GLY A 182 -8.93 4.87 -9.48
CA GLY A 182 -7.82 5.52 -8.80
C GLY A 182 -8.17 6.19 -7.47
N ILE A 183 -9.38 6.04 -6.98
CA ILE A 183 -9.79 6.52 -5.66
C ILE A 183 -9.71 5.36 -4.67
N VAL A 184 -8.89 5.51 -3.64
CA VAL A 184 -8.68 4.53 -2.57
C VAL A 184 -9.57 4.88 -1.39
N SER A 185 -10.40 3.95 -0.95
CA SER A 185 -11.35 4.13 0.14
C SER A 185 -11.40 2.90 1.07
N THR A 186 -11.93 3.10 2.25
CA THR A 186 -12.32 2.04 3.19
C THR A 186 -13.66 2.34 3.81
N ASN A 187 -14.40 1.32 4.20
CA ASN A 187 -15.69 1.45 4.90
C ASN A 187 -15.71 0.69 6.24
N ASP A 188 -14.64 0.06 6.63
CA ASP A 188 -14.52 -0.81 7.79
C ASP A 188 -13.18 -0.68 8.54
N LEU A 189 -12.57 0.51 8.49
CA LEU A 189 -11.41 0.78 9.33
C LEU A 189 -11.77 0.49 10.80
N LEU A 190 -10.96 -0.31 11.46
CA LEU A 190 -11.10 -0.65 12.88
C LEU A 190 -9.75 -0.54 13.58
N ILE A 191 -9.75 0.12 14.71
CA ILE A 191 -8.61 0.20 15.64
C ILE A 191 -9.12 -0.25 17.00
N GLU A 192 -8.58 -1.36 17.49
CA GLU A 192 -8.87 -1.90 18.81
C GLU A 192 -7.72 -1.61 19.77
N SER A 193 -8.05 -1.09 20.94
CA SER A 193 -7.09 -0.77 22.01
C SER A 193 -7.67 -1.19 23.35
N SER A 194 -6.83 -1.38 24.37
CA SER A 194 -7.25 -1.83 25.72
C SER A 194 -8.29 -0.94 26.41
N GLY A 195 -8.55 0.26 25.92
CA GLY A 195 -9.48 1.22 26.54
C GLY A 195 -10.61 1.72 25.64
N PHE A 196 -10.52 1.48 24.32
CA PHE A 196 -11.50 1.98 23.35
C PHE A 196 -11.35 1.28 21.99
N ASP A 197 -12.42 1.29 21.23
CA ASP A 197 -12.43 0.89 19.81
C ASP A 197 -12.81 2.09 18.95
N VAL A 198 -12.14 2.25 17.84
CA VAL A 198 -12.44 3.28 16.83
C VAL A 198 -12.75 2.62 15.52
N SER A 199 -13.90 2.94 14.94
CA SER A 199 -14.25 2.53 13.58
C SER A 199 -14.39 3.76 12.67
N GLY A 200 -14.09 3.59 11.41
CA GLY A 200 -14.11 4.68 10.44
C GLY A 200 -14.37 4.22 9.01
N SER A 201 -14.74 5.19 8.19
CA SER A 201 -14.89 5.00 6.76
C SER A 201 -14.56 6.30 6.01
N GLY A 202 -14.07 6.20 4.79
CA GLY A 202 -13.78 7.38 3.98
C GLY A 202 -12.83 7.11 2.82
N THR A 203 -12.56 8.18 2.09
CA THR A 203 -11.52 8.19 1.05
C THR A 203 -10.16 8.43 1.71
N LEU A 204 -9.23 7.52 1.46
CA LEU A 204 -7.86 7.58 1.99
C LEU A 204 -6.93 8.37 1.07
N VAL A 205 -6.97 8.07 -0.23
CA VAL A 205 -6.08 8.65 -1.24
C VAL A 205 -6.83 8.81 -2.57
N ASN A 206 -6.53 9.89 -3.28
CA ASN A 206 -6.95 10.08 -4.67
C ASN A 206 -5.70 10.08 -5.57
N LEU A 207 -5.45 8.96 -6.26
CA LEU A 207 -4.30 8.78 -7.14
C LEU A 207 -4.42 9.53 -8.47
N THR A 208 -5.59 10.12 -8.75
CA THR A 208 -5.84 10.85 -10.00
C THR A 208 -5.44 12.33 -9.93
N ASN A 209 -5.23 12.85 -8.72
CA ASN A 209 -4.78 14.22 -8.52
C ASN A 209 -3.25 14.22 -8.39
N ASP A 210 -2.55 14.79 -9.37
CA ASP A 210 -1.10 15.01 -9.37
C ASP A 210 -0.62 16.02 -8.30
N SER A 211 -1.45 16.36 -7.32
CA SER A 211 -1.12 17.24 -6.22
C SER A 211 -0.97 16.44 -4.92
N MET A 212 0.17 15.77 -4.76
CA MET A 212 0.70 15.63 -3.41
C MET A 212 1.45 16.91 -3.09
N ALA A 213 0.76 17.77 -2.35
CA ALA A 213 1.35 18.96 -1.74
C ALA A 213 2.17 18.56 -0.51
#